data_e8eb360a9deb9f035f6abdd09fbbfef9
#
_entry.id   e8eb360a9deb9f035f6abdd09fbbfef9
#
_cell.length_a   1.000
_cell.length_b   1.000
_cell.length_c   1.000
_cell.angle_alpha   90.00
_cell.angle_beta   90.00
_cell.angle_gamma   90.00
#
_symmetry.space_group_name_H-M   'P 1'
#
loop_
_entity.id
_entity.type
_entity.pdbx_description
1 polymer ?
#
loop_
_entity_poly.entity_id
_entity_poly.type
_entity_poly.pdbx_seq_one_letter_code
_entity_poly.pdbx_strand_id
1 'polypeptide(L)'
;FLEQEEKIVFFDALPGAADYTEMAFAYREYLLTDRGLATLRERMKDNSVLEYAVKAMRLKIFMGQKTPFVADGKSPYANCTTFAEAEEIIDALIQAGIRKAIITLVGWNLGGHDGAYPTHFPVNEAAGGEPGLRRLIRKALDNGYQIVPHDGVCALYMGSPDFDYRYASRDESGEPQSGGMWAGGLLYIACPQVFLNRYGGEFLRIKALGFSGCYYVDGLANGLFRCSDPEHPANEKEFARGQLRMIEFPRMLYGASSTENPAVYSLEFIDEAAHLQGESTWRCFQDRLPESLRKLDGKVIPFYNLAVHGIITYQTEWGHGLRKHGLIPGILQQFAEGARPSIEVSMRGLCNGDFYKDSIRDIGETYRLNFDLIPEIHEALIEKYVLLGEKAVRITYDNGVEITVNYGFVPCPEADVLSLRIVRSGTEIFYKKYNATGKGEEIHEKEV
;
A
#
# COMPACT_ATOMS: atom_id res chain seq x y z
N PHE A 1 -12.56 -4.55 -18.36
CA PHE A 1 -12.43 -3.20 -17.78
C PHE A 1 -12.01 -2.13 -18.76
N LEU A 2 -11.44 -2.48 -19.89
CA LEU A 2 -11.00 -1.52 -20.90
C LEU A 2 -11.99 -1.39 -22.08
N GLU A 3 -13.17 -1.99 -21.95
CA GLU A 3 -14.31 -1.83 -22.84
C GLU A 3 -15.38 -1.02 -22.11
N GLN A 4 -16.06 -0.12 -22.83
CA GLN A 4 -17.19 0.61 -22.24
C GLN A 4 -18.34 -0.37 -22.10
N GLU A 5 -18.58 -0.80 -20.88
CA GLU A 5 -19.78 -1.52 -20.47
C GLU A 5 -20.49 -0.68 -19.41
N GLU A 6 -21.76 -0.43 -19.61
CA GLU A 6 -22.64 0.15 -18.60
C GLU A 6 -23.47 -0.97 -17.99
N LYS A 7 -23.33 -1.18 -16.68
CA LYS A 7 -24.18 -2.09 -15.93
C LYS A 7 -25.02 -1.29 -14.94
N ILE A 8 -26.35 -1.38 -15.10
CA ILE A 8 -27.30 -0.78 -14.19
C ILE A 8 -27.76 -1.86 -13.21
N VAL A 9 -27.55 -1.63 -11.92
CA VAL A 9 -28.01 -2.52 -10.85
C VAL A 9 -29.20 -1.88 -10.15
N PHE A 10 -30.32 -2.56 -10.17
CA PHE A 10 -31.51 -2.17 -9.40
C PHE A 10 -31.49 -2.87 -8.05
N PHE A 11 -31.68 -2.10 -6.99
CA PHE A 11 -31.88 -2.65 -5.67
C PHE A 11 -33.39 -2.68 -5.38
N ASP A 12 -33.94 -3.86 -5.11
CA ASP A 12 -35.27 -4.01 -4.55
C ASP A 12 -35.26 -3.54 -3.09
N ALA A 13 -35.14 -2.22 -2.93
CA ALA A 13 -35.07 -1.61 -1.61
C ALA A 13 -36.41 -1.66 -0.92
N LEU A 14 -36.49 -2.33 0.22
CA LEU A 14 -37.49 -2.03 1.25
C LEU A 14 -37.38 -0.55 1.63
N PRO A 15 -38.45 0.15 1.96
CA PRO A 15 -38.45 1.58 2.25
C PRO A 15 -37.35 1.94 3.27
N GLY A 16 -36.33 2.66 2.82
CA GLY A 16 -35.26 3.22 3.64
C GLY A 16 -33.88 2.64 3.43
N ALA A 17 -33.58 1.85 2.38
CA ALA A 17 -32.57 0.89 2.56
C ALA A 17 -31.38 0.73 1.64
N ALA A 18 -31.31 1.16 0.42
CA ALA A 18 -30.06 0.99 -0.31
C ALA A 18 -29.05 2.07 0.12
N ASP A 19 -28.11 1.66 0.96
CA ASP A 19 -26.99 2.53 1.32
C ASP A 19 -25.72 2.18 0.51
N TYR A 20 -24.64 2.92 0.73
CA TYR A 20 -23.38 2.72 0.02
C TYR A 20 -22.74 1.35 0.33
N THR A 21 -23.08 0.70 1.44
CA THR A 21 -22.53 -0.62 1.79
C THR A 21 -23.12 -1.69 0.90
N GLU A 22 -24.43 -1.67 0.66
CA GLU A 22 -25.10 -2.56 -0.28
C GLU A 22 -24.62 -2.33 -1.72
N MET A 23 -24.41 -1.06 -2.11
CA MET A 23 -23.83 -0.72 -3.41
C MET A 23 -22.43 -1.30 -3.56
N ALA A 24 -21.57 -1.19 -2.52
CA ALA A 24 -20.22 -1.75 -2.52
C ALA A 24 -20.25 -3.29 -2.61
N PHE A 25 -21.16 -3.95 -1.93
CA PHE A 25 -21.31 -5.40 -1.98
C PHE A 25 -21.86 -5.89 -3.32
N ALA A 26 -22.79 -5.17 -3.94
CA ALA A 26 -23.23 -5.46 -5.30
C ALA A 26 -22.08 -5.27 -6.31
N TYR A 27 -21.25 -4.26 -6.12
CA TYR A 27 -20.06 -4.07 -6.96
C TYR A 27 -19.03 -5.19 -6.75
N ARG A 28 -18.82 -5.65 -5.52
CA ARG A 28 -17.99 -6.82 -5.22
C ARG A 28 -18.52 -8.08 -5.91
N GLU A 29 -19.82 -8.31 -5.87
CA GLU A 29 -20.45 -9.45 -6.57
C GLU A 29 -20.16 -9.38 -8.08
N TYR A 30 -20.30 -8.20 -8.69
CA TYR A 30 -19.91 -7.99 -10.09
C TYR A 30 -18.44 -8.31 -10.34
N LEU A 31 -17.53 -7.89 -9.45
CA LEU A 31 -16.09 -8.21 -9.56
C LEU A 31 -15.83 -9.72 -9.53
N LEU A 32 -16.50 -10.43 -8.64
CA LEU A 32 -16.31 -11.87 -8.47
C LEU A 32 -16.98 -12.69 -9.59
N THR A 33 -18.24 -12.40 -9.94
CA THR A 33 -19.04 -13.21 -10.87
C THR A 33 -18.85 -12.79 -12.31
N ASP A 34 -19.06 -11.52 -12.64
CA ASP A 34 -19.04 -11.04 -14.03
C ASP A 34 -17.61 -10.79 -14.53
N ARG A 35 -16.73 -10.30 -13.62
CA ARG A 35 -15.31 -10.07 -13.93
C ARG A 35 -14.43 -11.29 -13.68
N GLY A 36 -14.94 -12.29 -12.99
CA GLY A 36 -14.25 -13.54 -12.70
C GLY A 36 -13.03 -13.39 -11.79
N LEU A 37 -12.97 -12.35 -10.95
CA LEU A 37 -11.88 -12.20 -9.99
C LEU A 37 -12.00 -13.29 -8.91
N ALA A 38 -10.87 -13.91 -8.55
CA ALA A 38 -10.82 -14.86 -7.45
C ALA A 38 -10.53 -14.15 -6.12
N THR A 39 -11.10 -14.67 -5.05
CA THR A 39 -10.82 -14.21 -3.68
C THR A 39 -9.37 -14.52 -3.27
N LEU A 40 -8.86 -13.82 -2.26
CA LEU A 40 -7.55 -14.14 -1.66
C LEU A 40 -7.49 -15.59 -1.18
N ARG A 41 -8.56 -16.09 -0.53
CA ARG A 41 -8.66 -17.49 -0.06
C ARG A 41 -8.47 -18.51 -1.19
N GLU A 42 -9.03 -18.21 -2.36
CA GLU A 42 -8.88 -19.11 -3.52
C GLU A 42 -7.47 -19.04 -4.08
N ARG A 43 -6.92 -17.85 -4.26
CA ARG A 43 -5.58 -17.63 -4.86
C ARG A 43 -4.43 -18.12 -3.97
N MET A 44 -4.61 -18.09 -2.64
CA MET A 44 -3.60 -18.57 -1.69
C MET A 44 -3.42 -20.09 -1.69
N LYS A 45 -4.43 -20.87 -2.12
CA LYS A 45 -4.36 -22.35 -2.08
C LYS A 45 -3.15 -22.93 -2.80
N ASP A 46 -2.77 -22.28 -3.90
CA ASP A 46 -1.69 -22.74 -4.77
C ASP A 46 -0.53 -21.73 -4.85
N ASN A 47 -0.50 -20.73 -3.96
CA ASN A 47 0.50 -19.66 -3.95
C ASN A 47 0.98 -19.34 -2.54
N SER A 48 2.04 -20.01 -2.12
CA SER A 48 2.64 -19.82 -0.78
C SER A 48 3.23 -18.43 -0.55
N VAL A 49 3.67 -17.73 -1.61
CA VAL A 49 4.17 -16.36 -1.51
C VAL A 49 3.02 -15.42 -1.16
N LEU A 50 1.88 -15.58 -1.83
CA LEU A 50 0.68 -14.81 -1.55
C LEU A 50 0.12 -15.15 -0.16
N GLU A 51 0.05 -16.43 0.20
CA GLU A 51 -0.40 -16.85 1.53
C GLU A 51 0.43 -16.21 2.63
N TYR A 52 1.76 -16.20 2.47
CA TYR A 52 2.64 -15.50 3.38
C TYR A 52 2.32 -14.00 3.41
N ALA A 53 2.20 -13.37 2.24
CA ALA A 53 1.98 -11.93 2.11
C ALA A 53 0.69 -11.46 2.78
N VAL A 54 -0.40 -12.22 2.66
CA VAL A 54 -1.69 -11.93 3.30
C VAL A 54 -1.59 -12.00 4.82
N LYS A 55 -0.78 -12.90 5.35
CA LYS A 55 -0.60 -13.15 6.80
C LYS A 55 0.62 -12.43 7.41
N ALA A 56 1.24 -11.50 6.69
CA ALA A 56 2.43 -10.77 7.12
C ALA A 56 2.18 -9.27 7.23
N MET A 57 2.82 -8.61 8.15
CA MET A 57 2.82 -7.15 8.23
C MET A 57 3.78 -6.56 7.18
N ARG A 58 3.31 -5.62 6.37
CA ARG A 58 4.22 -4.87 5.49
C ARG A 58 4.77 -3.65 6.22
N LEU A 59 6.05 -3.43 6.05
CA LEU A 59 6.72 -2.20 6.47
C LEU A 59 7.72 -1.73 5.41
N LYS A 60 7.88 -0.41 5.29
CA LYS A 60 8.89 0.23 4.44
C LYS A 60 10.07 0.67 5.31
N ILE A 61 11.31 0.38 4.86
CA ILE A 61 12.53 0.93 5.45
C ILE A 61 13.16 1.91 4.44
N PHE A 62 13.26 3.17 4.83
CA PHE A 62 13.84 4.23 3.99
C PHE A 62 15.35 4.29 4.16
N MET A 63 16.08 4.11 3.03
CA MET A 63 17.55 4.19 2.98
C MET A 63 18.02 5.64 2.86
N GLY A 64 17.34 6.45 2.06
CA GLY A 64 17.66 7.85 1.84
C GLY A 64 17.18 8.37 0.49
N GLN A 65 17.33 9.67 0.28
CA GLN A 65 16.93 10.37 -0.95
C GLN A 65 17.77 11.62 -1.18
N LYS A 66 17.76 12.13 -2.40
CA LYS A 66 18.32 13.45 -2.72
C LYS A 66 17.35 14.55 -2.26
N THR A 67 17.89 15.63 -1.70
CA THR A 67 17.07 16.76 -1.20
C THR A 67 17.91 18.06 -1.19
N PRO A 68 17.31 19.26 -1.45
CA PRO A 68 15.92 19.50 -1.88
C PRO A 68 15.64 18.99 -3.28
N PHE A 69 14.37 18.86 -3.68
CA PHE A 69 14.01 18.45 -5.03
C PHE A 69 14.30 19.59 -6.02
N VAL A 70 15.08 19.32 -7.05
CA VAL A 70 15.48 20.24 -8.12
C VAL A 70 15.30 19.60 -9.49
N ALA A 71 15.02 20.39 -10.53
CA ALA A 71 14.61 19.90 -11.83
C ALA A 71 15.57 18.90 -12.48
N ASP A 72 16.89 19.09 -12.31
CA ASP A 72 17.93 18.23 -12.88
C ASP A 72 18.38 17.08 -11.94
N GLY A 73 17.74 16.94 -10.78
CA GLY A 73 18.03 15.87 -9.81
C GLY A 73 19.41 15.88 -9.19
N LYS A 74 20.14 17.01 -9.25
CA LYS A 74 21.53 17.13 -8.75
C LYS A 74 21.62 17.64 -7.31
N SER A 75 20.76 17.18 -6.44
CA SER A 75 20.82 17.53 -5.02
C SER A 75 21.70 16.58 -4.22
N PRO A 76 22.22 17.03 -3.07
CA PRO A 76 22.94 16.17 -2.14
C PRO A 76 22.06 15.00 -1.69
N TYR A 77 22.67 13.84 -1.49
CA TYR A 77 22.01 12.66 -0.94
C TYR A 77 21.98 12.74 0.59
N ALA A 78 20.79 12.57 1.18
CA ALA A 78 20.58 12.45 2.61
C ALA A 78 20.39 10.98 2.98
N ASN A 79 21.34 10.42 3.73
CA ASN A 79 21.26 9.04 4.20
C ASN A 79 20.35 8.94 5.43
N CYS A 80 19.29 8.14 5.36
CA CYS A 80 18.35 7.89 6.45
C CYS A 80 18.66 6.60 7.20
N THR A 81 19.13 5.56 6.47
CA THR A 81 19.45 4.24 6.99
C THR A 81 20.48 3.57 6.09
N THR A 82 21.53 2.99 6.61
CA THR A 82 22.42 2.09 5.88
C THR A 82 21.88 0.66 5.89
N PHE A 83 22.38 -0.21 5.00
CA PHE A 83 21.96 -1.62 5.02
C PHE A 83 22.34 -2.33 6.32
N ALA A 84 23.48 -1.96 6.93
CA ALA A 84 23.88 -2.48 8.25
C ALA A 84 22.92 -2.02 9.35
N GLU A 85 22.49 -0.77 9.35
CA GLU A 85 21.50 -0.25 10.30
C GLU A 85 20.10 -0.86 10.05
N ALA A 86 19.75 -1.20 8.81
CA ALA A 86 18.52 -1.94 8.51
C ALA A 86 18.55 -3.37 9.08
N GLU A 87 19.75 -3.99 9.20
CA GLU A 87 19.92 -5.26 9.90
C GLU A 87 19.58 -5.13 11.41
N GLU A 88 19.90 -3.97 12.04
CA GLU A 88 19.50 -3.68 13.42
C GLU A 88 17.99 -3.50 13.57
N ILE A 89 17.33 -2.88 12.58
CA ILE A 89 15.86 -2.77 12.55
C ILE A 89 15.23 -4.16 12.49
N ILE A 90 15.76 -5.07 11.65
CA ILE A 90 15.27 -6.47 11.60
C ILE A 90 15.41 -7.15 12.97
N ASP A 91 16.53 -6.99 13.65
CA ASP A 91 16.72 -7.57 14.99
C ASP A 91 15.69 -7.02 15.98
N ALA A 92 15.39 -5.73 15.91
CA ALA A 92 14.39 -5.11 16.78
C ALA A 92 12.97 -5.62 16.48
N LEU A 93 12.62 -5.85 15.21
CA LEU A 93 11.34 -6.46 14.82
C LEU A 93 11.19 -7.88 15.38
N ILE A 94 12.24 -8.68 15.30
CA ILE A 94 12.28 -10.05 15.87
C ILE A 94 12.08 -9.99 17.38
N GLN A 95 12.80 -9.11 18.08
CA GLN A 95 12.69 -8.92 19.53
C GLN A 95 11.30 -8.43 19.96
N ALA A 96 10.63 -7.65 19.09
CA ALA A 96 9.25 -7.20 19.30
C ALA A 96 8.19 -8.29 19.00
N GLY A 97 8.61 -9.52 18.69
CA GLY A 97 7.72 -10.66 18.45
C GLY A 97 7.07 -10.70 17.06
N ILE A 98 7.57 -9.92 16.11
CA ILE A 98 7.05 -9.91 14.74
C ILE A 98 7.58 -11.14 14.01
N ARG A 99 6.70 -12.10 13.72
CA ARG A 99 7.08 -13.39 13.13
C ARG A 99 7.01 -13.43 11.62
N LYS A 100 6.15 -12.60 11.01
CA LYS A 100 5.98 -12.51 9.56
C LYS A 100 5.97 -11.06 9.11
N ALA A 101 6.91 -10.66 8.28
CA ALA A 101 6.98 -9.32 7.73
C ALA A 101 7.34 -9.34 6.23
N ILE A 102 6.82 -8.37 5.50
CA ILE A 102 7.28 -8.00 4.17
C ILE A 102 8.02 -6.68 4.30
N ILE A 103 9.33 -6.72 4.14
CA ILE A 103 10.18 -5.54 4.21
C ILE A 103 10.33 -4.95 2.81
N THR A 104 9.80 -3.77 2.58
CA THR A 104 10.01 -3.01 1.35
C THR A 104 11.16 -2.03 1.54
N LEU A 105 12.25 -2.21 0.79
CA LEU A 105 13.41 -1.31 0.85
C LEU A 105 13.21 -0.14 -0.09
N VAL A 106 13.09 1.06 0.47
CA VAL A 106 12.91 2.31 -0.29
C VAL A 106 14.26 3.01 -0.43
N GLY A 107 14.71 3.21 -1.66
CA GLY A 107 16.00 3.86 -1.93
C GLY A 107 17.22 2.93 -1.85
N TRP A 108 17.04 1.65 -2.11
CA TRP A 108 18.11 0.65 -2.20
C TRP A 108 19.00 0.83 -3.44
N ASN A 109 18.50 1.51 -4.47
CA ASN A 109 19.04 1.70 -5.81
C ASN A 109 19.87 3.00 -5.93
N LEU A 110 20.42 3.22 -7.11
CA LEU A 110 21.19 4.42 -7.46
C LEU A 110 20.41 5.69 -7.13
N GLY A 111 21.05 6.60 -6.40
CA GLY A 111 20.48 7.89 -6.03
C GLY A 111 19.38 7.84 -4.95
N GLY A 112 19.07 6.65 -4.42
CA GLY A 112 18.08 6.47 -3.35
C GLY A 112 16.63 6.52 -3.82
N HIS A 113 15.71 6.83 -2.91
CA HIS A 113 14.28 6.93 -3.19
C HIS A 113 14.04 7.95 -4.30
N ASP A 114 13.38 7.53 -5.36
CA ASP A 114 13.07 8.32 -6.56
C ASP A 114 14.28 9.03 -7.19
N GLY A 115 15.49 8.53 -6.91
CA GLY A 115 16.70 9.26 -7.18
C GLY A 115 17.22 9.19 -8.61
N ALA A 116 16.97 8.10 -9.35
CA ALA A 116 17.58 7.87 -10.66
C ALA A 116 16.82 6.92 -11.59
N TYR A 117 15.52 6.63 -11.36
CA TYR A 117 14.79 5.77 -12.30
C TYR A 117 14.81 6.31 -13.74
N PRO A 118 14.98 5.45 -14.75
CA PRO A 118 14.94 3.98 -14.70
C PRO A 118 16.28 3.30 -14.38
N THR A 119 17.31 4.03 -13.97
CA THR A 119 18.61 3.45 -13.62
C THR A 119 18.59 2.94 -12.17
N HIS A 120 18.81 1.64 -11.97
CA HIS A 120 18.85 1.05 -10.62
C HIS A 120 20.27 0.87 -10.10
N PHE A 121 21.21 0.60 -11.01
CA PHE A 121 22.56 0.20 -10.66
C PHE A 121 23.58 1.32 -10.94
N PRO A 122 24.66 1.39 -10.14
CA PRO A 122 24.99 0.50 -9.01
C PRO A 122 23.97 0.61 -7.86
N VAL A 123 23.90 -0.41 -7.01
CA VAL A 123 23.19 -0.36 -5.73
C VAL A 123 23.70 0.83 -4.91
N ASN A 124 22.86 1.41 -4.10
CA ASN A 124 23.13 2.59 -3.30
C ASN A 124 24.43 2.44 -2.45
N GLU A 125 25.51 3.04 -2.92
CA GLU A 125 26.83 2.97 -2.29
C GLU A 125 26.85 3.66 -0.91
N ALA A 126 26.09 4.76 -0.77
CA ALA A 126 26.00 5.48 0.51
C ALA A 126 25.25 4.66 1.59
N ALA A 127 24.43 3.69 1.19
CA ALA A 127 23.77 2.76 2.09
C ALA A 127 24.60 1.50 2.38
N GLY A 128 25.71 1.26 1.65
CA GLY A 128 26.61 0.12 1.85
C GLY A 128 26.81 -0.77 0.62
N GLY A 129 26.33 -0.34 -0.56
CA GLY A 129 26.53 -0.99 -1.84
C GLY A 129 25.93 -2.39 -1.94
N GLU A 130 26.16 -3.09 -3.06
CA GLU A 130 25.62 -4.41 -3.31
C GLU A 130 26.01 -5.47 -2.26
N PRO A 131 27.25 -5.51 -1.73
CA PRO A 131 27.58 -6.47 -0.67
C PRO A 131 26.76 -6.29 0.60
N GLY A 132 26.48 -5.03 1.01
CA GLY A 132 25.63 -4.70 2.14
C GLY A 132 24.19 -5.12 1.92
N LEU A 133 23.64 -4.79 0.75
CA LEU A 133 22.27 -5.18 0.37
C LEU A 133 22.10 -6.70 0.39
N ARG A 134 23.03 -7.46 -0.20
CA ARG A 134 22.95 -8.93 -0.21
C ARG A 134 23.03 -9.54 1.19
N ARG A 135 23.78 -8.96 2.14
CA ARG A 135 23.78 -9.42 3.54
C ARG A 135 22.42 -9.16 4.19
N LEU A 136 21.89 -7.95 4.03
CA LEU A 136 20.57 -7.57 4.56
C LEU A 136 19.47 -8.49 4.02
N ILE A 137 19.47 -8.76 2.71
CA ILE A 137 18.49 -9.67 2.09
C ILE A 137 18.58 -11.07 2.72
N ARG A 138 19.79 -11.64 2.84
CA ARG A 138 19.97 -12.95 3.49
C ARG A 138 19.47 -12.94 4.93
N LYS A 139 19.83 -11.91 5.72
CA LYS A 139 19.38 -11.79 7.11
C LYS A 139 17.85 -11.79 7.21
N ALA A 140 17.15 -11.06 6.35
CA ALA A 140 15.69 -11.04 6.33
C ALA A 140 15.12 -12.43 6.01
N LEU A 141 15.61 -13.08 4.95
CA LEU A 141 15.15 -14.40 4.53
C LEU A 141 15.46 -15.50 5.55
N ASP A 142 16.65 -15.48 6.16
CA ASP A 142 17.05 -16.45 7.20
C ASP A 142 16.17 -16.34 8.46
N ASN A 143 15.55 -15.19 8.69
CA ASN A 143 14.58 -14.97 9.76
C ASN A 143 13.11 -15.16 9.31
N GLY A 144 12.89 -15.69 8.11
CA GLY A 144 11.57 -16.00 7.59
C GLY A 144 10.78 -14.79 7.08
N TYR A 145 11.42 -13.64 6.87
CA TYR A 145 10.79 -12.44 6.30
C TYR A 145 10.86 -12.44 4.78
N GLN A 146 9.84 -11.90 4.13
CA GLN A 146 9.97 -11.45 2.74
C GLN A 146 10.68 -10.11 2.71
N ILE A 147 11.53 -9.90 1.71
CA ILE A 147 12.20 -8.62 1.46
C ILE A 147 12.15 -8.29 -0.02
N VAL A 148 11.65 -7.10 -0.36
CA VAL A 148 11.35 -6.70 -1.72
C VAL A 148 11.83 -5.27 -1.99
N PRO A 149 12.13 -4.93 -3.25
CA PRO A 149 12.47 -3.56 -3.60
C PRO A 149 11.22 -2.68 -3.66
N HIS A 150 11.38 -1.38 -3.42
CA HIS A 150 10.51 -0.34 -3.94
C HIS A 150 11.03 0.00 -5.34
N ASP A 151 10.15 0.00 -6.34
CA ASP A 151 10.56 0.09 -7.75
C ASP A 151 9.61 0.99 -8.57
N GLY A 152 10.14 2.09 -9.09
CA GLY A 152 9.42 3.06 -9.92
C GLY A 152 9.47 2.72 -11.41
N VAL A 153 8.80 1.65 -11.82
CA VAL A 153 8.91 1.05 -13.17
C VAL A 153 8.49 1.92 -14.36
N CYS A 154 7.68 2.96 -14.17
CA CYS A 154 7.28 3.88 -15.24
C CYS A 154 7.84 5.29 -15.07
N ALA A 155 8.82 5.47 -14.18
CA ALA A 155 9.41 6.75 -13.88
C ALA A 155 10.64 7.04 -14.79
N LEU A 156 10.63 8.18 -15.45
CA LEU A 156 11.77 8.70 -16.23
C LEU A 156 12.21 10.02 -15.58
N TYR A 157 13.23 9.97 -14.72
CA TYR A 157 13.76 11.17 -14.08
C TYR A 157 14.85 11.81 -14.91
N MET A 158 14.82 13.14 -15.08
CA MET A 158 15.84 13.90 -15.81
C MET A 158 17.25 13.70 -15.28
N GLY A 159 17.41 13.46 -13.98
CA GLY A 159 18.69 13.17 -13.35
C GLY A 159 19.18 11.73 -13.50
N SER A 160 18.47 10.88 -14.21
CA SER A 160 18.87 9.50 -14.48
C SER A 160 19.93 9.43 -15.59
N PRO A 161 20.99 8.59 -15.43
CA PRO A 161 21.93 8.31 -16.50
C PRO A 161 21.28 7.71 -17.77
N ASP A 162 20.21 6.95 -17.60
CA ASP A 162 19.48 6.31 -18.70
C ASP A 162 18.23 7.11 -19.13
N PHE A 163 18.14 8.39 -18.75
CA PHE A 163 17.05 9.25 -19.19
C PHE A 163 17.06 9.42 -20.70
N ASP A 164 15.90 9.19 -21.34
CA ASP A 164 15.74 9.39 -22.77
C ASP A 164 14.28 9.75 -23.08
N TYR A 165 14.08 10.92 -23.71
CA TYR A 165 12.75 11.39 -24.11
C TYR A 165 12.02 10.47 -25.09
N ARG A 166 12.73 9.59 -25.81
CA ARG A 166 12.12 8.60 -26.71
C ARG A 166 11.27 7.58 -25.97
N TYR A 167 11.41 7.44 -24.67
CA TYR A 167 10.56 6.58 -23.85
C TYR A 167 9.40 7.32 -23.20
N ALA A 168 9.39 8.65 -23.21
CA ALA A 168 8.35 9.43 -22.57
C ALA A 168 7.03 9.36 -23.37
N SER A 169 5.92 9.21 -22.68
CA SER A 169 4.61 9.41 -23.28
C SER A 169 4.40 10.89 -23.63
N ARG A 170 3.66 11.15 -24.72
CA ARG A 170 3.37 12.51 -25.19
C ARG A 170 1.89 12.80 -25.12
N ASP A 171 1.57 14.03 -24.81
CA ASP A 171 0.21 14.56 -24.87
C ASP A 171 -0.23 14.84 -26.33
N GLU A 172 -1.43 15.39 -26.51
CA GLU A 172 -2.00 15.71 -27.82
C GLU A 172 -1.26 16.84 -28.55
N SER A 173 -0.49 17.67 -27.82
CA SER A 173 0.38 18.71 -28.42
C SER A 173 1.75 18.17 -28.83
N GLY A 174 2.06 16.92 -28.51
CA GLY A 174 3.34 16.29 -28.75
C GLY A 174 4.38 16.53 -27.64
N GLU A 175 4.02 17.20 -26.54
CA GLU A 175 4.91 17.46 -25.42
C GLU A 175 4.99 16.25 -24.48
N PRO A 176 6.17 15.95 -23.89
CA PRO A 176 6.33 14.87 -22.93
C PRO A 176 5.47 15.09 -21.69
N GLN A 177 4.71 14.07 -21.25
CA GLN A 177 3.84 14.14 -20.08
C GLN A 177 4.67 14.11 -18.80
N SER A 178 4.56 15.18 -17.99
CA SER A 178 5.26 15.29 -16.70
C SER A 178 4.43 14.70 -15.57
N GLY A 179 5.08 13.95 -14.67
CA GLY A 179 4.52 13.44 -13.41
C GLY A 179 4.90 14.27 -12.17
N GLY A 180 5.51 15.43 -12.36
CA GLY A 180 5.94 16.30 -11.25
C GLY A 180 7.45 16.34 -11.03
N MET A 181 7.87 16.76 -9.83
CA MET A 181 9.28 16.90 -9.47
C MET A 181 9.56 16.16 -8.16
N TRP A 182 10.55 15.25 -8.21
CA TRP A 182 10.95 14.41 -7.08
C TRP A 182 12.48 14.39 -6.92
N ALA A 183 13.01 13.47 -6.15
CA ALA A 183 14.45 13.41 -5.84
C ALA A 183 15.35 13.24 -7.08
N GLY A 184 14.88 12.57 -8.13
CA GLY A 184 15.59 12.40 -9.40
C GLY A 184 15.42 13.54 -10.40
N GLY A 185 14.72 14.61 -10.02
CA GLY A 185 14.45 15.76 -10.89
C GLY A 185 13.01 15.76 -11.42
N LEU A 186 12.80 16.40 -12.57
CA LEU A 186 11.54 16.31 -13.28
C LEU A 186 11.28 14.87 -13.70
N LEU A 187 10.09 14.38 -13.34
CA LEU A 187 9.59 13.07 -13.72
C LEU A 187 8.78 13.17 -15.00
N TYR A 188 9.06 12.30 -15.95
CA TYR A 188 8.22 12.05 -17.12
C TYR A 188 7.64 10.64 -17.07
N ILE A 189 6.44 10.48 -17.59
CA ILE A 189 5.73 9.20 -17.60
C ILE A 189 6.24 8.38 -18.79
N ALA A 190 6.83 7.21 -18.54
CA ALA A 190 7.26 6.32 -19.61
C ALA A 190 6.07 5.75 -20.37
N CYS A 191 6.15 5.72 -21.71
CA CYS A 191 5.16 5.01 -22.52
C CYS A 191 5.41 3.49 -22.44
N PRO A 192 4.47 2.69 -21.90
CA PRO A 192 4.68 1.26 -21.72
C PRO A 192 4.79 0.48 -23.03
N GLN A 193 4.38 1.04 -24.18
CA GLN A 193 4.52 0.39 -25.48
C GLN A 193 5.98 0.16 -25.89
N VAL A 194 6.88 1.07 -25.48
CA VAL A 194 8.32 0.97 -25.79
C VAL A 194 9.15 0.66 -24.55
N PHE A 195 8.70 1.06 -23.39
CA PHE A 195 9.49 1.00 -22.18
C PHE A 195 9.58 -0.42 -21.57
N LEU A 196 8.55 -1.24 -21.74
CA LEU A 196 8.56 -2.62 -21.24
C LEU A 196 9.73 -3.44 -21.81
N ASN A 197 10.03 -3.27 -23.10
CA ASN A 197 11.14 -3.95 -23.75
C ASN A 197 12.50 -3.49 -23.19
N ARG A 198 12.62 -2.22 -22.84
CA ARG A 198 13.83 -1.64 -22.22
C ARG A 198 13.97 -2.09 -20.75
N TYR A 199 12.86 -2.16 -20.03
CA TYR A 199 12.85 -2.38 -18.58
C TYR A 199 12.83 -3.85 -18.18
N GLY A 200 12.34 -4.75 -19.03
CA GLY A 200 12.16 -6.17 -18.69
C GLY A 200 13.43 -6.86 -18.16
N GLY A 201 14.62 -6.45 -18.66
CA GLY A 201 15.90 -6.93 -18.15
C GLY A 201 16.23 -6.50 -16.72
N GLU A 202 15.74 -5.34 -16.28
CA GLU A 202 15.99 -4.83 -14.93
C GLU A 202 15.32 -5.69 -13.86
N PHE A 203 14.12 -6.18 -14.10
CA PHE A 203 13.45 -7.11 -13.16
C PHE A 203 14.29 -8.37 -12.90
N LEU A 204 14.95 -8.91 -13.93
CA LEU A 204 15.84 -10.08 -13.78
C LEU A 204 17.11 -9.72 -13.02
N ARG A 205 17.71 -8.55 -13.28
CA ARG A 205 18.87 -8.06 -12.53
C ARG A 205 18.55 -7.84 -11.07
N ILE A 206 17.39 -7.25 -10.77
CA ILE A 206 16.88 -7.04 -9.41
C ILE A 206 16.66 -8.39 -8.71
N LYS A 207 16.04 -9.36 -9.41
CA LYS A 207 15.85 -10.72 -8.88
C LYS A 207 17.18 -11.39 -8.51
N ALA A 208 18.24 -11.17 -9.31
CA ALA A 208 19.56 -11.73 -9.07
C ALA A 208 20.24 -11.17 -7.80
N LEU A 209 19.78 -10.06 -7.22
CA LEU A 209 20.25 -9.57 -5.92
C LEU A 209 19.79 -10.47 -4.76
N GLY A 210 18.72 -11.26 -4.96
CA GLY A 210 18.15 -12.16 -3.96
C GLY A 210 16.81 -11.75 -3.37
N PHE A 211 16.23 -10.60 -3.75
CA PHE A 211 14.90 -10.19 -3.33
C PHE A 211 13.85 -11.28 -3.55
N SER A 212 12.94 -11.44 -2.58
CA SER A 212 11.90 -12.47 -2.59
C SER A 212 10.66 -12.02 -1.82
N GLY A 213 9.47 -12.28 -2.38
CA GLY A 213 8.18 -11.94 -1.76
C GLY A 213 7.27 -11.15 -2.67
N CYS A 214 6.24 -10.51 -2.09
CA CYS A 214 5.27 -9.68 -2.81
C CYS A 214 5.91 -8.40 -3.31
N TYR A 215 6.27 -8.38 -4.61
CA TYR A 215 7.02 -7.30 -5.26
C TYR A 215 6.28 -5.96 -5.19
N TYR A 216 6.99 -4.87 -4.94
CA TYR A 216 6.38 -3.55 -4.78
C TYR A 216 6.71 -2.64 -5.97
N VAL A 217 5.67 -2.26 -6.70
CA VAL A 217 5.74 -1.32 -7.82
C VAL A 217 5.13 0.01 -7.40
N ASP A 218 5.90 1.07 -7.49
CA ASP A 218 5.46 2.42 -7.15
C ASP A 218 4.61 3.03 -8.27
N GLY A 219 3.47 3.62 -7.89
CA GLY A 219 2.67 4.54 -8.72
C GLY A 219 2.19 4.00 -10.07
N LEU A 220 2.01 2.67 -10.23
CA LEU A 220 1.63 2.08 -11.50
C LEU A 220 0.14 1.70 -11.53
N ALA A 221 -0.50 1.88 -12.69
CA ALA A 221 -1.93 1.61 -12.93
C ALA A 221 -2.88 2.39 -12.01
N ASN A 222 -2.50 3.59 -11.64
CA ASN A 222 -3.28 4.52 -10.82
C ASN A 222 -4.15 5.52 -11.63
N GLY A 223 -4.09 5.47 -12.95
CA GLY A 223 -4.85 6.32 -13.86
C GLY A 223 -4.81 5.82 -15.31
N LEU A 224 -5.71 6.36 -16.11
CA LEU A 224 -5.74 6.12 -17.54
C LEU A 224 -4.97 7.22 -18.26
N PHE A 225 -3.94 6.84 -18.99
CA PHE A 225 -3.11 7.72 -19.80
C PHE A 225 -3.21 7.34 -21.28
N ARG A 226 -2.74 8.22 -22.14
CA ARG A 226 -2.56 7.98 -23.57
C ARG A 226 -1.18 8.45 -24.01
N CYS A 227 -0.73 8.03 -25.16
CA CYS A 227 0.49 8.53 -25.78
C CYS A 227 0.20 8.93 -27.23
N SER A 228 0.48 10.18 -27.57
CA SER A 228 0.31 10.72 -28.93
C SER A 228 1.61 10.72 -29.75
N ASP A 229 2.67 10.07 -29.25
CA ASP A 229 3.91 9.93 -30.01
C ASP A 229 3.67 9.08 -31.28
N PRO A 230 4.03 9.57 -32.49
CA PRO A 230 3.76 8.84 -33.72
C PRO A 230 4.57 7.54 -33.87
N GLU A 231 5.68 7.38 -33.15
CA GLU A 231 6.51 6.15 -33.20
C GLU A 231 5.97 5.06 -32.25
N HIS A 232 5.24 5.45 -31.18
CA HIS A 232 4.66 4.52 -30.21
C HIS A 232 3.32 5.02 -29.68
N PRO A 233 2.34 5.25 -30.54
CA PRO A 233 1.03 5.74 -30.11
C PRO A 233 0.35 4.71 -29.23
N ALA A 234 -0.40 5.19 -28.25
CA ALA A 234 -1.23 4.35 -27.40
C ALA A 234 -2.48 5.10 -26.95
N ASN A 235 -3.65 4.57 -27.28
CA ASN A 235 -4.87 5.02 -26.64
C ASN A 235 -4.91 4.56 -25.17
N GLU A 236 -5.90 4.99 -24.41
CA GLU A 236 -6.02 4.68 -22.97
C GLU A 236 -6.03 3.17 -22.69
N LYS A 237 -6.72 2.39 -23.52
CA LYS A 237 -6.79 0.93 -23.39
C LYS A 237 -5.43 0.27 -23.62
N GLU A 238 -4.71 0.69 -24.65
CA GLU A 238 -3.38 0.18 -24.98
C GLU A 238 -2.35 0.57 -23.92
N PHE A 239 -2.42 1.82 -23.44
CA PHE A 239 -1.55 2.31 -22.37
C PHE A 239 -1.77 1.52 -21.07
N ALA A 240 -3.02 1.37 -20.64
CA ALA A 240 -3.37 0.57 -19.46
C ALA A 240 -2.91 -0.89 -19.59
N ARG A 241 -3.13 -1.53 -20.74
CA ARG A 241 -2.62 -2.88 -20.99
C ARG A 241 -1.10 -2.98 -20.88
N GLY A 242 -0.39 -1.97 -21.35
CA GLY A 242 1.06 -1.88 -21.20
C GLY A 242 1.48 -1.78 -19.73
N GLN A 243 0.81 -0.95 -18.93
CA GLN A 243 1.05 -0.85 -17.49
C GLN A 243 0.75 -2.17 -16.78
N LEU A 244 -0.34 -2.86 -17.13
CA LEU A 244 -0.67 -4.16 -16.52
C LEU A 244 0.41 -5.22 -16.79
N ARG A 245 1.01 -5.25 -17.98
CA ARG A 245 2.14 -6.15 -18.28
C ARG A 245 3.36 -5.85 -17.40
N MET A 246 3.58 -4.59 -17.03
CA MET A 246 4.68 -4.20 -16.14
C MET A 246 4.44 -4.60 -14.67
N ILE A 247 3.19 -4.86 -14.29
CA ILE A 247 2.84 -5.46 -12.99
C ILE A 247 2.87 -6.99 -13.06
N GLU A 248 2.32 -7.55 -14.13
CA GLU A 248 2.23 -9.00 -14.33
C GLU A 248 3.61 -9.67 -14.38
N PHE A 249 4.56 -9.06 -15.05
CA PHE A 249 5.90 -9.65 -15.19
C PHE A 249 6.62 -9.86 -13.84
N PRO A 250 6.77 -8.85 -12.96
CA PRO A 250 7.30 -9.10 -11.61
C PRO A 250 6.40 -10.02 -10.78
N ARG A 251 5.07 -9.99 -10.93
CA ARG A 251 4.18 -10.94 -10.25
C ARG A 251 4.50 -12.38 -10.62
N MET A 252 4.73 -12.67 -11.91
CA MET A 252 5.14 -14.00 -12.37
C MET A 252 6.51 -14.41 -11.80
N LEU A 253 7.46 -13.47 -11.71
CA LEU A 253 8.81 -13.75 -11.20
C LEU A 253 8.85 -13.99 -9.69
N TYR A 254 8.01 -13.31 -8.94
CA TYR A 254 8.07 -13.25 -7.48
C TYR A 254 6.92 -13.96 -6.78
N GLY A 255 5.84 -14.26 -7.48
CA GLY A 255 4.66 -14.95 -6.98
C GLY A 255 3.53 -14.05 -6.51
N ALA A 256 3.80 -12.78 -6.19
CA ALA A 256 2.81 -11.78 -5.81
C ALA A 256 3.31 -10.36 -6.12
N SER A 257 2.39 -9.40 -6.27
CA SER A 257 2.72 -8.00 -6.54
C SER A 257 1.83 -7.03 -5.79
N SER A 258 2.36 -5.83 -5.54
CA SER A 258 1.64 -4.69 -4.97
C SER A 258 1.95 -3.42 -5.75
N THR A 259 1.02 -2.46 -5.73
CA THR A 259 1.21 -1.13 -6.29
C THR A 259 0.51 -0.06 -5.47
N GLU A 260 0.80 1.21 -5.73
CA GLU A 260 0.18 2.34 -5.04
C GLU A 260 -1.08 2.84 -5.75
N ASN A 261 -2.15 3.12 -4.99
CA ASN A 261 -3.41 3.71 -5.47
C ASN A 261 -3.95 3.05 -6.75
N PRO A 262 -4.03 1.72 -6.83
CA PRO A 262 -4.42 1.05 -8.05
C PRO A 262 -5.85 1.39 -8.48
N ALA A 263 -6.02 1.68 -9.76
CA ALA A 263 -7.33 1.77 -10.37
C ALA A 263 -7.96 0.37 -10.53
N VAL A 264 -9.27 0.31 -10.58
CA VAL A 264 -10.05 -0.93 -10.58
C VAL A 264 -9.70 -1.90 -11.71
N TYR A 265 -9.21 -1.39 -12.84
CA TYR A 265 -8.80 -2.23 -13.97
C TYR A 265 -7.55 -3.08 -13.70
N SER A 266 -6.81 -2.79 -12.63
CA SER A 266 -5.59 -3.51 -12.26
C SER A 266 -5.82 -4.64 -11.25
N LEU A 267 -7.00 -4.77 -10.66
CA LEU A 267 -7.30 -5.73 -9.59
C LEU A 267 -6.99 -7.18 -9.94
N GLU A 268 -7.08 -7.57 -11.20
CA GLU A 268 -6.74 -8.90 -11.69
C GLU A 268 -5.24 -9.21 -11.57
N PHE A 269 -4.39 -8.17 -11.59
CA PHE A 269 -2.93 -8.29 -11.69
C PHE A 269 -2.20 -7.95 -10.38
N ILE A 270 -2.92 -7.49 -9.36
CA ILE A 270 -2.34 -7.13 -8.06
C ILE A 270 -2.88 -8.01 -6.93
N ASP A 271 -2.10 -8.12 -5.88
CA ASP A 271 -2.42 -8.86 -4.67
C ASP A 271 -2.55 -7.94 -3.45
N GLU A 272 -1.90 -6.78 -3.50
CA GLU A 272 -1.93 -5.78 -2.45
C GLU A 272 -1.94 -4.36 -3.04
N ALA A 273 -2.74 -3.48 -2.45
CA ALA A 273 -2.76 -2.05 -2.73
C ALA A 273 -2.14 -1.28 -1.56
N ALA A 274 -1.04 -0.58 -1.82
CA ALA A 274 -0.58 0.43 -0.89
C ALA A 274 -1.33 1.75 -1.11
N HIS A 275 -1.61 2.47 -0.02
CA HIS A 275 -2.24 3.79 -0.05
C HIS A 275 -3.57 3.83 -0.80
N LEU A 276 -4.41 2.80 -0.65
CA LEU A 276 -5.77 2.86 -1.14
C LEU A 276 -6.50 4.03 -0.48
N GLN A 277 -7.41 4.68 -1.21
CA GLN A 277 -8.07 5.87 -0.68
C GLN A 277 -8.87 5.58 0.60
N GLY A 278 -8.52 6.29 1.66
CA GLY A 278 -9.20 6.32 2.95
C GLY A 278 -9.36 7.77 3.42
N GLU A 279 -9.84 7.97 4.65
CA GLU A 279 -10.09 9.32 5.18
C GLU A 279 -8.82 10.17 5.23
N SER A 280 -7.69 9.61 5.64
CA SER A 280 -6.44 10.36 5.75
C SER A 280 -5.81 10.66 4.38
N THR A 281 -5.88 9.72 3.43
CA THR A 281 -5.45 9.94 2.06
C THR A 281 -6.26 11.08 1.43
N TRP A 282 -7.58 11.08 1.61
CA TRP A 282 -8.45 12.17 1.16
C TRP A 282 -8.00 13.52 1.72
N ARG A 283 -7.73 13.61 3.02
CA ARG A 283 -7.29 14.86 3.66
C ARG A 283 -5.95 15.38 3.11
N CYS A 284 -5.02 14.49 2.74
CA CYS A 284 -3.75 14.88 2.13
C CYS A 284 -3.92 15.54 0.75
N PHE A 285 -4.97 15.16 0.02
CA PHE A 285 -5.25 15.69 -1.32
C PHE A 285 -6.32 16.79 -1.36
N GLN A 286 -7.01 17.04 -0.25
CA GLN A 286 -8.12 18.00 -0.18
C GLN A 286 -7.72 19.41 -0.68
N ASP A 287 -6.51 19.86 -0.35
CA ASP A 287 -6.01 21.17 -0.78
C ASP A 287 -5.77 21.27 -2.30
N ARG A 288 -5.65 20.13 -2.98
CA ARG A 288 -5.45 20.05 -4.44
C ARG A 288 -6.77 20.00 -5.22
N LEU A 289 -7.88 19.83 -4.52
CA LEU A 289 -9.19 19.78 -5.16
C LEU A 289 -9.67 21.16 -5.57
N PRO A 290 -10.50 21.28 -6.63
CA PRO A 290 -11.23 22.50 -6.93
C PRO A 290 -12.03 22.99 -5.72
N GLU A 291 -12.13 24.31 -5.55
CA GLU A 291 -12.80 24.93 -4.39
C GLU A 291 -14.24 24.43 -4.19
N SER A 292 -14.96 24.15 -5.28
CA SER A 292 -16.29 23.56 -5.27
C SER A 292 -16.35 22.19 -4.58
N LEU A 293 -15.33 21.36 -4.77
CA LEU A 293 -15.24 20.03 -4.15
C LEU A 293 -14.72 20.11 -2.72
N ARG A 294 -13.83 21.08 -2.40
CA ARG A 294 -13.35 21.29 -1.02
C ARG A 294 -14.46 21.74 -0.07
N LYS A 295 -15.50 22.38 -0.59
CA LYS A 295 -16.66 22.86 0.17
C LYS A 295 -17.73 21.77 0.41
N LEU A 296 -17.58 20.60 -0.20
CA LEU A 296 -18.45 19.48 0.12
C LEU A 296 -18.12 18.98 1.54
N ASP A 297 -18.98 19.35 2.48
CA ASP A 297 -18.94 18.84 3.85
C ASP A 297 -19.45 17.39 3.84
N GLY A 298 -18.58 16.47 3.42
CA GLY A 298 -18.91 15.07 3.21
C GLY A 298 -18.00 14.16 4.04
N LYS A 299 -18.54 13.00 4.43
CA LYS A 299 -17.75 11.90 4.98
C LYS A 299 -17.09 11.13 3.84
N VAL A 300 -15.85 10.69 4.02
CA VAL A 300 -15.25 9.71 3.13
C VAL A 300 -15.97 8.39 3.33
N ILE A 301 -16.54 7.88 2.24
CA ILE A 301 -17.23 6.59 2.22
C ILE A 301 -16.20 5.53 1.81
N PRO A 302 -15.97 4.47 2.61
CA PRO A 302 -15.03 3.42 2.29
C PRO A 302 -15.57 2.44 1.21
N PHE A 303 -16.21 2.96 0.18
CA PHE A 303 -16.88 2.18 -0.85
C PHE A 303 -15.96 1.17 -1.52
N TYR A 304 -14.79 1.64 -1.98
CA TYR A 304 -13.84 0.78 -2.68
C TYR A 304 -13.24 -0.26 -1.75
N ASN A 305 -12.93 0.13 -0.51
CA ASN A 305 -12.41 -0.77 0.52
C ASN A 305 -13.40 -1.93 0.79
N LEU A 306 -14.67 -1.60 0.97
CA LEU A 306 -15.73 -2.59 1.18
C LEU A 306 -15.90 -3.54 0.00
N ALA A 307 -15.75 -3.02 -1.23
CA ALA A 307 -15.89 -3.81 -2.44
C ALA A 307 -14.71 -4.77 -2.66
N VAL A 308 -13.47 -4.38 -2.32
CA VAL A 308 -12.27 -5.16 -2.65
C VAL A 308 -11.71 -5.97 -1.48
N HIS A 309 -12.24 -5.79 -0.26
CA HIS A 309 -11.80 -6.57 0.90
C HIS A 309 -12.02 -8.07 0.67
N GLY A 310 -10.95 -8.86 0.88
CA GLY A 310 -10.95 -10.29 0.59
C GLY A 310 -10.65 -10.65 -0.88
N ILE A 311 -10.59 -9.65 -1.79
CA ILE A 311 -10.09 -9.78 -3.17
C ILE A 311 -8.61 -9.40 -3.23
N ILE A 312 -8.23 -8.29 -2.59
CA ILE A 312 -6.85 -7.86 -2.38
C ILE A 312 -6.65 -7.46 -0.92
N THR A 313 -5.41 -7.45 -0.44
CA THR A 313 -5.08 -6.73 0.79
C THR A 313 -4.78 -5.27 0.49
N TYR A 314 -4.95 -4.38 1.48
CA TYR A 314 -4.68 -2.96 1.25
C TYR A 314 -4.29 -2.21 2.52
N GLN A 315 -3.63 -1.07 2.32
CA GLN A 315 -3.29 -0.06 3.32
C GLN A 315 -3.93 1.27 2.88
N THR A 316 -4.52 2.01 3.80
CA THR A 316 -5.21 3.28 3.50
C THR A 316 -4.41 4.51 3.88
N GLU A 317 -3.44 4.33 4.77
CA GLU A 317 -2.59 5.40 5.27
C GLU A 317 -1.23 5.42 4.60
N TRP A 318 -0.66 6.63 4.47
CA TRP A 318 0.78 6.78 4.37
C TRP A 318 1.36 6.57 5.77
N GLY A 319 2.45 5.82 5.92
CA GLY A 319 3.03 5.48 7.21
C GLY A 319 3.24 6.68 8.14
N HIS A 320 3.62 7.83 7.57
CA HIS A 320 3.71 9.10 8.30
C HIS A 320 2.35 9.70 8.70
N GLY A 321 1.24 9.21 8.21
CA GLY A 321 -0.10 9.58 8.66
C GLY A 321 -0.36 9.16 10.10
N LEU A 322 0.23 8.07 10.56
CA LEU A 322 0.15 7.64 11.96
C LEU A 322 0.68 8.70 12.93
N ARG A 323 1.75 9.42 12.57
CA ARG A 323 2.27 10.55 13.37
C ARG A 323 1.29 11.72 13.41
N LYS A 324 0.64 12.03 12.29
CA LYS A 324 -0.19 13.22 12.14
C LYS A 324 -1.45 13.17 12.99
N HIS A 325 -2.00 11.99 13.20
CA HIS A 325 -3.24 11.78 13.96
C HIS A 325 -3.01 11.21 15.37
N GLY A 326 -1.77 10.94 15.73
CA GLY A 326 -1.42 10.10 16.87
C GLY A 326 -1.53 8.62 16.50
N LEU A 327 -0.61 7.81 17.06
CA LEU A 327 -0.50 6.40 16.66
C LEU A 327 -1.78 5.60 16.92
N ILE A 328 -2.38 5.77 18.10
CA ILE A 328 -3.57 5.00 18.48
C ILE A 328 -4.79 5.31 17.61
N PRO A 329 -5.20 6.58 17.42
CA PRO A 329 -6.29 6.88 16.48
C PRO A 329 -6.04 6.34 15.07
N GLY A 330 -4.79 6.41 14.59
CA GLY A 330 -4.41 5.90 13.27
C GLY A 330 -4.55 4.37 13.17
N ILE A 331 -4.09 3.61 14.16
CA ILE A 331 -4.25 2.14 14.19
C ILE A 331 -5.73 1.77 14.26
N LEU A 332 -6.51 2.43 15.13
CA LEU A 332 -7.95 2.17 15.24
C LEU A 332 -8.69 2.53 13.96
N GLN A 333 -8.31 3.61 13.28
CA GLN A 333 -8.88 3.99 11.98
C GLN A 333 -8.62 2.92 10.92
N GLN A 334 -7.44 2.32 10.88
CA GLN A 334 -7.13 1.23 9.95
C GLN A 334 -8.08 0.04 10.15
N PHE A 335 -8.38 -0.33 11.40
CA PHE A 335 -9.41 -1.33 11.67
C PHE A 335 -10.78 -0.90 11.16
N ALA A 336 -11.16 0.37 11.36
CA ALA A 336 -12.44 0.90 10.86
C ALA A 336 -12.56 0.88 9.33
N GLU A 337 -11.45 0.92 8.62
CA GLU A 337 -11.40 0.89 7.16
C GLU A 337 -11.19 -0.54 6.60
N GLY A 338 -11.09 -1.57 7.47
CA GLY A 338 -10.71 -2.93 7.08
C GLY A 338 -9.28 -3.03 6.52
N ALA A 339 -8.47 -2.01 6.76
CA ALA A 339 -7.14 -1.88 6.19
C ALA A 339 -6.06 -2.56 7.04
N ARG A 340 -4.94 -2.90 6.41
CA ARG A 340 -3.73 -3.37 7.07
C ARG A 340 -2.90 -2.19 7.57
N PRO A 341 -2.09 -2.39 8.62
CA PRO A 341 -1.18 -1.34 9.08
C PRO A 341 -0.21 -0.88 8.01
N SER A 342 -0.05 0.43 7.86
CA SER A 342 0.98 1.06 7.04
C SER A 342 2.09 1.59 7.93
N ILE A 343 3.29 1.02 7.80
CA ILE A 343 4.42 1.30 8.67
C ILE A 343 5.62 1.69 7.83
N GLU A 344 6.17 2.87 8.12
CA GLU A 344 7.35 3.41 7.45
C GLU A 344 8.37 3.82 8.51
N VAL A 345 9.58 3.26 8.44
CA VAL A 345 10.63 3.49 9.44
C VAL A 345 11.97 3.85 8.81
N SER A 346 12.79 4.51 9.57
CA SER A 346 14.21 4.76 9.25
C SER A 346 15.05 4.81 10.53
N MET A 347 16.36 4.73 10.37
CA MET A 347 17.29 4.85 11.49
C MET A 347 17.36 6.28 12.06
N ARG A 348 17.08 7.30 11.27
CA ARG A 348 17.26 8.72 11.65
C ARG A 348 15.97 9.52 11.72
N GLY A 349 14.82 8.92 11.48
CA GLY A 349 13.54 9.64 11.43
C GLY A 349 13.49 10.70 10.32
N LEU A 350 14.25 10.51 9.26
CA LEU A 350 14.33 11.38 8.08
C LEU A 350 13.57 10.80 6.90
N CYS A 351 13.37 11.59 5.88
CA CYS A 351 12.56 11.26 4.72
C CYS A 351 11.11 11.01 5.16
N ASN A 352 10.48 9.94 4.73
CA ASN A 352 9.12 9.60 5.11
C ASN A 352 9.06 8.61 6.29
N GLY A 353 10.19 8.01 6.68
CA GLY A 353 10.23 6.97 7.70
C GLY A 353 10.37 7.53 9.13
N ASP A 354 9.61 6.98 10.06
CA ASP A 354 9.71 7.26 11.48
C ASP A 354 11.01 6.72 12.07
N PHE A 355 11.51 7.33 13.14
CA PHE A 355 12.59 6.74 13.91
C PHE A 355 12.11 5.44 14.57
N TYR A 356 12.66 4.31 14.15
CA TYR A 356 12.12 3.00 14.50
C TYR A 356 12.07 2.72 16.02
N LYS A 357 13.04 3.25 16.78
CA LYS A 357 13.10 3.04 18.25
C LYS A 357 11.92 3.64 19.00
N ASP A 358 11.36 4.73 18.45
CA ASP A 358 10.19 5.35 19.06
C ASP A 358 8.90 4.59 18.74
N SER A 359 8.91 3.80 17.66
CA SER A 359 7.74 3.13 17.12
C SER A 359 7.69 1.62 17.39
N ILE A 360 8.83 1.00 17.74
CA ILE A 360 8.96 -0.49 17.76
C ILE A 360 7.95 -1.19 18.67
N ARG A 361 7.65 -0.62 19.84
CA ARG A 361 6.66 -1.17 20.78
C ARG A 361 5.27 -1.19 20.14
N ASP A 362 4.90 -0.08 19.51
CA ASP A 362 3.57 0.11 18.93
C ASP A 362 3.42 -0.69 17.62
N ILE A 363 4.54 -0.90 16.91
CA ILE A 363 4.63 -1.83 15.77
C ILE A 363 4.36 -3.26 16.26
N GLY A 364 4.97 -3.68 17.37
CA GLY A 364 4.76 -4.99 18.00
C GLY A 364 3.30 -5.20 18.43
N GLU A 365 2.68 -4.22 19.07
CA GLU A 365 1.25 -4.29 19.44
C GLU A 365 0.35 -4.34 18.21
N THR A 366 0.62 -3.51 17.21
CA THR A 366 -0.12 -3.51 15.95
C THR A 366 -0.03 -4.87 15.26
N TYR A 367 1.16 -5.48 15.26
CA TYR A 367 1.37 -6.82 14.72
C TYR A 367 0.53 -7.86 15.48
N ARG A 368 0.61 -7.87 16.81
CA ARG A 368 -0.16 -8.79 17.66
C ARG A 368 -1.66 -8.71 17.37
N LEU A 369 -2.21 -7.52 17.31
CA LEU A 369 -3.65 -7.32 17.04
C LEU A 369 -4.07 -7.84 15.67
N ASN A 370 -3.31 -7.54 14.62
CA ASN A 370 -3.69 -7.84 13.24
C ASN A 370 -3.33 -9.26 12.81
N PHE A 371 -2.17 -9.79 13.26
CA PHE A 371 -1.59 -10.99 12.68
C PHE A 371 -1.45 -12.17 13.65
N ASP A 372 -1.57 -11.93 14.96
CA ASP A 372 -1.61 -13.00 15.96
C ASP A 372 -3.02 -13.25 16.46
N LEU A 373 -3.78 -12.19 16.71
CA LEU A 373 -5.11 -12.29 17.31
C LEU A 373 -6.20 -12.61 16.26
N ILE A 374 -6.20 -11.90 15.13
CA ILE A 374 -7.22 -12.03 14.08
C ILE A 374 -6.62 -12.06 12.65
N PRO A 375 -5.63 -12.91 12.36
CA PRO A 375 -5.01 -12.97 11.03
C PRO A 375 -6.00 -13.28 9.91
N GLU A 376 -7.08 -13.97 10.23
CA GLU A 376 -8.11 -14.43 9.29
C GLU A 376 -9.00 -13.31 8.72
N ILE A 377 -8.97 -12.10 9.26
CA ILE A 377 -9.75 -10.99 8.71
C ILE A 377 -9.21 -10.51 7.38
N HIS A 378 -7.90 -10.62 7.15
CA HIS A 378 -7.26 -10.07 5.94
C HIS A 378 -7.63 -10.79 4.64
N GLU A 379 -8.16 -12.01 4.74
CA GLU A 379 -8.64 -12.81 3.61
C GLU A 379 -10.17 -12.96 3.58
N ALA A 380 -10.85 -12.48 4.63
CA ALA A 380 -12.28 -12.59 4.78
C ALA A 380 -13.02 -11.54 3.92
N LEU A 381 -14.27 -11.80 3.59
CA LEU A 381 -15.16 -10.80 3.00
C LEU A 381 -15.88 -10.03 4.11
N ILE A 382 -16.02 -8.73 3.97
CA ILE A 382 -16.87 -7.95 4.87
C ILE A 382 -18.32 -8.20 4.48
N GLU A 383 -19.14 -8.72 5.42
CA GLU A 383 -20.57 -8.96 5.23
C GLU A 383 -21.44 -7.81 5.70
N LYS A 384 -21.00 -7.11 6.77
CA LYS A 384 -21.74 -5.96 7.30
C LYS A 384 -20.79 -4.86 7.71
N TYR A 385 -21.19 -3.63 7.44
CA TYR A 385 -20.48 -2.43 7.87
C TYR A 385 -21.50 -1.44 8.41
N VAL A 386 -21.43 -1.16 9.70
CA VAL A 386 -22.42 -0.33 10.40
C VAL A 386 -21.75 0.87 11.04
N LEU A 387 -22.16 2.07 10.65
CA LEU A 387 -21.76 3.29 11.34
C LEU A 387 -22.50 3.39 12.69
N LEU A 388 -21.73 3.41 13.77
CA LEU A 388 -22.25 3.58 15.14
C LEU A 388 -22.17 5.04 15.59
N GLY A 389 -21.36 5.84 14.93
CA GLY A 389 -21.11 7.25 15.20
C GLY A 389 -20.24 7.88 14.11
N GLU A 390 -19.77 9.10 14.36
CA GLU A 390 -18.94 9.82 13.39
C GLU A 390 -17.62 9.09 13.10
N LYS A 391 -17.00 8.54 14.16
CA LYS A 391 -15.73 7.80 14.11
C LYS A 391 -15.80 6.45 14.81
N ALA A 392 -16.98 5.83 14.79
CA ALA A 392 -17.18 4.51 15.37
C ALA A 392 -17.93 3.62 14.37
N VAL A 393 -17.42 2.40 14.18
CA VAL A 393 -17.98 1.42 13.24
C VAL A 393 -18.00 0.03 13.85
N ARG A 394 -18.92 -0.80 13.35
CA ARG A 394 -18.90 -2.25 13.56
C ARG A 394 -18.84 -2.95 12.22
N ILE A 395 -17.89 -3.88 12.09
CA ILE A 395 -17.61 -4.66 10.89
C ILE A 395 -17.81 -6.13 11.24
N THR A 396 -18.60 -6.83 10.43
CA THR A 396 -18.78 -8.29 10.54
C THR A 396 -18.20 -8.94 9.29
N TYR A 397 -17.37 -9.96 9.48
CA TYR A 397 -16.73 -10.72 8.43
C TYR A 397 -17.41 -12.08 8.22
N ASP A 398 -17.29 -12.64 7.00
CA ASP A 398 -17.87 -13.93 6.59
C ASP A 398 -17.33 -15.16 7.35
N ASN A 399 -16.27 -14.97 8.13
CA ASN A 399 -15.66 -15.99 8.98
C ASN A 399 -16.12 -15.95 10.45
N GLY A 400 -17.12 -15.11 10.76
CA GLY A 400 -17.70 -14.97 12.09
C GLY A 400 -16.93 -14.06 13.04
N VAL A 401 -15.92 -13.35 12.57
CA VAL A 401 -15.26 -12.28 13.33
C VAL A 401 -16.06 -10.99 13.21
N GLU A 402 -16.25 -10.32 14.35
CA GLU A 402 -16.84 -8.99 14.43
C GLU A 402 -15.87 -8.04 15.14
N ILE A 403 -15.67 -6.86 14.57
CA ILE A 403 -14.86 -5.79 15.15
C ILE A 403 -15.75 -4.58 15.40
N THR A 404 -15.75 -4.08 16.64
CA THR A 404 -16.32 -2.77 16.97
C THR A 404 -15.18 -1.85 17.35
N VAL A 405 -15.03 -0.74 16.64
CA VAL A 405 -13.93 0.21 16.83
C VAL A 405 -14.45 1.64 16.89
N ASN A 406 -13.92 2.41 17.83
CA ASN A 406 -14.07 3.86 17.89
C ASN A 406 -12.68 4.50 17.89
N TYR A 407 -12.33 5.21 16.82
CA TYR A 407 -11.07 5.93 16.64
C TYR A 407 -11.20 7.43 16.94
N GLY A 408 -12.34 7.85 17.50
CA GLY A 408 -12.65 9.22 17.89
C GLY A 408 -12.68 9.44 19.39
N PHE A 409 -12.96 10.67 19.75
CA PHE A 409 -13.02 11.16 21.14
C PHE A 409 -14.47 11.38 21.64
N VAL A 410 -15.45 10.89 20.88
CA VAL A 410 -16.88 10.92 21.27
C VAL A 410 -17.34 9.48 21.43
N PRO A 411 -17.87 9.11 22.62
CA PRO A 411 -18.39 7.78 22.85
C PRO A 411 -19.72 7.60 22.08
N CYS A 412 -20.04 6.35 21.77
CA CYS A 412 -21.38 5.96 21.30
C CYS A 412 -21.89 4.80 22.19
N PRO A 413 -23.20 4.42 22.09
CA PRO A 413 -23.76 3.40 22.96
C PRO A 413 -23.06 2.03 22.93
N GLU A 414 -22.38 1.72 21.81
CA GLU A 414 -21.73 0.42 21.59
C GLU A 414 -20.20 0.47 21.68
N ALA A 415 -19.60 1.66 21.73
CA ALA A 415 -18.14 1.80 21.75
C ALA A 415 -17.67 3.03 22.55
N ASP A 416 -16.79 2.79 23.49
CA ASP A 416 -16.07 3.84 24.20
C ASP A 416 -15.13 4.65 23.26
N VAL A 417 -14.66 5.79 23.73
CA VAL A 417 -13.64 6.58 23.02
C VAL A 417 -12.35 5.77 22.86
N LEU A 418 -11.71 5.86 21.71
CA LEU A 418 -10.44 5.19 21.41
C LEU A 418 -10.44 3.72 21.86
N SER A 419 -11.40 2.94 21.39
CA SER A 419 -11.57 1.56 21.81
C SER A 419 -11.63 0.57 20.64
N LEU A 420 -11.21 -0.65 20.93
CA LEU A 420 -11.29 -1.79 20.03
C LEU A 420 -11.88 -2.98 20.77
N ARG A 421 -12.94 -3.57 20.21
CA ARG A 421 -13.58 -4.78 20.69
C ARG A 421 -13.61 -5.80 19.56
N ILE A 422 -13.25 -7.03 19.88
CA ILE A 422 -13.23 -8.14 18.92
C ILE A 422 -14.06 -9.30 19.47
N VAL A 423 -15.00 -9.78 18.65
CA VAL A 423 -15.85 -10.93 18.94
C VAL A 423 -15.58 -11.99 17.88
N ARG A 424 -15.46 -13.25 18.24
CA ARG A 424 -15.33 -14.39 17.34
C ARG A 424 -16.41 -15.41 17.67
N SER A 425 -17.24 -15.73 16.67
CA SER A 425 -18.36 -16.67 16.82
C SER A 425 -19.24 -16.40 18.05
N GLY A 426 -19.55 -15.11 18.28
CA GLY A 426 -20.39 -14.67 19.40
C GLY A 426 -19.67 -14.54 20.75
N THR A 427 -18.39 -14.89 20.84
CA THR A 427 -17.59 -14.77 22.08
C THR A 427 -16.63 -13.59 21.97
N GLU A 428 -16.64 -12.68 22.96
CA GLU A 428 -15.66 -11.62 23.05
C GLU A 428 -14.29 -12.21 23.39
N ILE A 429 -13.33 -11.97 22.51
CA ILE A 429 -11.95 -12.44 22.66
C ILE A 429 -10.97 -11.31 23.03
N PHE A 430 -11.36 -10.05 22.80
CA PHE A 430 -10.52 -8.89 23.09
C PHE A 430 -11.38 -7.65 23.31
N TYR A 431 -11.02 -6.86 24.31
CA TYR A 431 -11.49 -5.49 24.49
C TYR A 431 -10.40 -4.62 25.07
N LYS A 432 -10.14 -3.47 24.45
CA LYS A 432 -9.17 -2.50 24.95
C LYS A 432 -9.64 -1.07 24.70
N LYS A 433 -9.49 -0.25 25.73
CA LYS A 433 -9.68 1.20 25.67
C LYS A 433 -8.32 1.87 25.81
N TYR A 434 -8.05 2.82 24.94
CA TYR A 434 -6.80 3.57 24.93
C TYR A 434 -7.01 4.96 25.50
N ASN A 435 -5.99 5.51 26.16
CA ASN A 435 -5.99 6.91 26.55
C ASN A 435 -5.35 7.77 25.44
N ALA A 436 -5.53 9.09 25.50
CA ALA A 436 -5.01 10.04 24.52
C ALA A 436 -3.46 10.03 24.39
N THR A 437 -2.75 9.44 25.38
CA THR A 437 -1.28 9.31 25.38
C THR A 437 -0.79 7.97 24.81
N GLY A 438 -1.70 7.12 24.31
CA GLY A 438 -1.36 5.81 23.75
C GLY A 438 -1.03 4.73 24.80
N LYS A 439 -1.22 5.00 26.07
CA LYS A 439 -1.15 3.97 27.13
C LYS A 439 -2.53 3.36 27.28
N GLY A 440 -2.67 2.07 26.93
CA GLY A 440 -3.91 1.35 27.11
C GLY A 440 -4.14 1.04 28.60
N GLU A 441 -5.36 1.26 29.10
CA GLU A 441 -5.86 0.56 30.28
C GLU A 441 -6.46 -0.75 29.78
N GLU A 442 -5.80 -1.86 30.08
CA GLU A 442 -6.31 -3.20 29.75
C GLU A 442 -7.50 -3.50 30.66
N ILE A 443 -8.67 -3.66 30.07
CA ILE A 443 -9.85 -3.96 30.86
C ILE A 443 -10.18 -5.45 30.85
N HIS A 444 -9.89 -6.20 29.81
CA HIS A 444 -9.95 -7.69 29.77
C HIS A 444 -9.22 -8.24 28.54
N GLU A 445 -8.21 -9.08 28.74
CA GLU A 445 -7.86 -10.16 27.82
C GLU A 445 -8.47 -11.43 28.39
N LYS A 446 -9.39 -12.07 27.68
CA LYS A 446 -9.68 -13.47 27.93
C LYS A 446 -8.72 -14.28 27.08
N GLU A 447 -7.72 -14.88 27.73
CA GLU A 447 -6.93 -15.93 27.09
C GLU A 447 -7.89 -17.05 26.63
N VAL A 448 -7.79 -17.41 25.34
CA VAL A 448 -8.47 -18.57 24.74
C VAL A 448 -7.51 -19.74 24.71
#